data_cd486a16142bc1dbed03a492e53fe4f7
#
_entry.id   cd486a16142bc1dbed03a492e53fe4f7
#
_cell.length_a   1.000
_cell.length_b   1.000
_cell.length_c   1.000
_cell.angle_alpha   90.00
_cell.angle_beta   90.00
_cell.angle_gamma   90.00
#
_symmetry.space_group_name_H-M   'P 1'
#
loop_
_entity.id
_entity.type
_entity.pdbx_description
1 polymer ?
#
loop_
_entity_poly.entity_id
_entity_poly.type
_entity_poly.pdbx_seq_one_letter_code
_entity_poly.pdbx_strand_id
1 'polypeptide(L)'
;MKKFLFLFVCGIAYGCTILTVIEMCVAAFGGGTMTIDSGAYLRYAVCSMLTGAGFTVPSLAYRRESWPLGLQVLVHMGIGFAVYFPCAFYAGWIQTAAGVWTVVGEILLMFAASWLIWLGFYLYSKREAEKINRKLQNRQGEMRP
;
A
#
# COMPACT_ATOMS: atom_id res chain seq x y z
N MET A 1 10.13 -14.86 -13.15
CA MET A 1 10.99 -14.83 -11.97
C MET A 1 11.61 -13.45 -11.72
N LYS A 2 12.34 -12.82 -12.66
CA LYS A 2 13.01 -11.50 -12.44
C LYS A 2 12.05 -10.39 -11.98
N LYS A 3 10.84 -10.28 -12.56
CA LYS A 3 9.86 -9.25 -12.18
C LYS A 3 9.28 -9.46 -10.78
N PHE A 4 9.06 -10.70 -10.37
CA PHE A 4 8.60 -11.02 -9.01
C PHE A 4 9.67 -10.62 -7.98
N LEU A 5 10.93 -11.03 -8.20
CA LEU A 5 12.03 -10.68 -7.31
C LEU A 5 12.23 -9.17 -7.21
N PHE A 6 12.15 -8.47 -8.34
CA PHE A 6 12.22 -7.00 -8.36
C PHE A 6 11.11 -6.35 -7.52
N LEU A 7 9.85 -6.78 -7.70
CA LEU A 7 8.73 -6.25 -6.91
C LEU A 7 8.85 -6.60 -5.42
N PHE A 8 9.36 -7.78 -5.11
CA PHE A 8 9.60 -8.19 -3.73
C PHE A 8 10.63 -7.27 -3.05
N VAL A 9 11.78 -7.02 -3.70
CA VAL A 9 12.82 -6.11 -3.19
C VAL A 9 12.30 -4.67 -3.08
N CYS A 10 11.57 -4.20 -4.09
CA CYS A 10 10.93 -2.87 -4.03
C CYS A 10 9.93 -2.80 -2.87
N GLY A 11 9.15 -3.86 -2.64
CA GLY A 11 8.21 -3.92 -1.52
C GLY A 11 8.90 -3.80 -0.16
N ILE A 12 10.00 -4.52 0.04
CA ILE A 12 10.82 -4.39 1.25
C ILE A 12 11.30 -2.94 1.41
N ALA A 13 11.83 -2.34 0.35
CA ALA A 13 12.31 -0.96 0.39
C ALA A 13 11.18 0.04 0.75
N TYR A 14 9.99 -0.11 0.15
CA TYR A 14 8.83 0.72 0.48
C TYR A 14 8.38 0.52 1.93
N GLY A 15 8.32 -0.71 2.42
CA GLY A 15 7.96 -1.00 3.80
C GLY A 15 8.91 -0.33 4.79
N CYS A 16 10.21 -0.46 4.58
CA CYS A 16 11.23 0.20 5.41
C CYS A 16 11.12 1.72 5.34
N THR A 17 10.92 2.29 4.15
CA THR A 17 10.79 3.74 3.99
C THR A 17 9.56 4.28 4.73
N ILE A 18 8.42 3.61 4.61
CA ILE A 18 7.18 4.01 5.31
C ILE A 18 7.38 3.95 6.82
N LEU A 19 7.97 2.86 7.35
CA LEU A 19 8.29 2.75 8.78
C LEU A 19 9.17 3.92 9.24
N THR A 20 10.27 4.17 8.54
CA THR A 20 11.20 5.26 8.87
C THR A 20 10.50 6.63 8.88
N VAL A 21 9.65 6.90 7.88
CA VAL A 21 8.89 8.17 7.80
C VAL A 21 7.92 8.30 8.98
N ILE A 22 7.22 7.21 9.34
CA ILE A 22 6.32 7.20 10.50
C ILE A 22 7.10 7.46 11.80
N GLU A 23 8.22 6.78 12.00
CA GLU A 23 9.08 6.97 13.19
C GLU A 23 9.63 8.39 13.26
N MET A 24 10.04 8.96 12.13
CA MET A 24 10.46 10.38 12.05
C MET A 24 9.32 11.33 12.43
N CYS A 25 8.10 11.09 11.95
CA CYS A 25 6.95 11.90 12.33
C CYS A 25 6.64 11.78 13.83
N VAL A 26 6.65 10.57 14.37
CA VAL A 26 6.45 10.34 15.80
C VAL A 26 7.54 11.03 16.64
N ALA A 27 8.79 10.95 16.23
CA ALA A 27 9.90 11.62 16.90
C ALA A 27 9.79 13.17 16.83
N ALA A 28 9.34 13.70 15.69
CA ALA A 28 9.24 15.16 15.49
C ALA A 28 8.04 15.77 16.25
N PHE A 29 6.91 15.07 16.31
CA PHE A 29 5.66 15.61 16.86
C PHE A 29 5.26 15.02 18.21
N GLY A 30 5.85 13.88 18.61
CA GLY A 30 5.49 13.18 19.84
C GLY A 30 5.98 13.82 21.14
N GLY A 31 6.95 14.72 21.08
CA GLY A 31 7.54 15.44 22.21
C GLY A 31 8.17 14.51 23.27
N GLY A 32 9.47 14.64 23.53
CA GLY A 32 10.18 13.86 24.54
C GLY A 32 11.15 12.79 23.99
N THR A 33 11.62 11.90 24.87
CA THR A 33 12.51 10.79 24.51
C THR A 33 11.71 9.58 24.05
N MET A 34 11.99 9.11 22.83
CA MET A 34 11.45 7.86 22.32
C MET A 34 12.43 6.72 22.62
N THR A 35 12.02 5.79 23.50
CA THR A 35 12.81 4.58 23.79
C THR A 35 12.12 3.38 23.14
N ILE A 36 12.81 2.69 22.24
CA ILE A 36 12.32 1.46 21.61
C ILE A 36 13.21 0.32 22.08
N ASP A 37 12.59 -0.73 22.63
CA ASP A 37 13.29 -1.98 22.91
C ASP A 37 13.80 -2.62 21.61
N SER A 38 15.00 -3.24 21.67
CA SER A 38 15.62 -3.85 20.49
C SER A 38 14.75 -4.95 19.85
N GLY A 39 14.04 -5.72 20.67
CA GLY A 39 13.09 -6.73 20.18
C GLY A 39 11.88 -6.11 19.50
N ALA A 40 11.37 -4.98 20.02
CA ALA A 40 10.28 -4.23 19.38
C ALA A 40 10.74 -3.67 18.02
N TYR A 41 11.93 -3.08 17.96
CA TYR A 41 12.49 -2.57 16.72
C TYR A 41 12.61 -3.64 15.63
N LEU A 42 13.13 -4.82 15.99
CA LEU A 42 13.23 -5.95 15.05
C LEU A 42 11.85 -6.38 14.54
N ARG A 43 10.85 -6.47 15.44
CA ARG A 43 9.46 -6.76 15.02
C ARG A 43 8.94 -5.72 14.04
N TYR A 44 9.12 -4.44 14.30
CA TYR A 44 8.69 -3.35 13.41
C TYR A 44 9.37 -3.46 12.05
N ALA A 45 10.69 -3.63 12.02
CA ALA A 45 11.45 -3.73 10.77
C ALA A 45 10.99 -4.94 9.94
N VAL A 46 10.90 -6.13 10.52
CA VAL A 46 10.48 -7.34 9.79
C VAL A 46 9.04 -7.24 9.32
N CYS A 47 8.12 -6.78 10.18
CA CYS A 47 6.72 -6.62 9.81
C CYS A 47 6.52 -5.58 8.71
N SER A 48 7.27 -4.48 8.72
CA SER A 48 7.20 -3.47 7.65
C SER A 48 7.72 -4.01 6.32
N MET A 49 8.81 -4.78 6.32
CA MET A 49 9.31 -5.45 5.12
C MET A 49 8.29 -6.43 4.54
N LEU A 50 7.71 -7.29 5.38
CA LEU A 50 6.70 -8.26 4.98
C LEU A 50 5.44 -7.57 4.43
N THR A 51 4.97 -6.54 5.10
CA THR A 51 3.81 -5.75 4.66
C THR A 51 4.08 -5.07 3.33
N GLY A 52 5.24 -4.44 3.17
CA GLY A 52 5.63 -3.81 1.92
C GLY A 52 5.68 -4.81 0.76
N ALA A 53 6.27 -6.00 0.96
CA ALA A 53 6.26 -7.08 -0.01
C ALA A 53 4.83 -7.59 -0.27
N GLY A 54 4.02 -7.74 0.78
CA GLY A 54 2.63 -8.20 0.73
C GLY A 54 1.71 -7.32 -0.09
N PHE A 55 1.95 -6.01 -0.13
CA PHE A 55 1.23 -5.09 -1.02
C PHE A 55 1.88 -4.98 -2.41
N THR A 56 3.21 -5.01 -2.52
CA THR A 56 3.87 -4.76 -3.81
C THR A 56 3.80 -5.96 -4.75
N VAL A 57 3.99 -7.18 -4.25
CA VAL A 57 3.99 -8.39 -5.09
C VAL A 57 2.62 -8.64 -5.74
N PRO A 58 1.47 -8.55 -5.02
CA PRO A 58 0.16 -8.76 -5.64
C PRO A 58 -0.23 -7.73 -6.68
N SER A 59 0.51 -6.61 -6.81
CA SER A 59 0.31 -5.67 -7.91
C SER A 59 0.50 -6.30 -9.30
N LEU A 60 1.12 -7.49 -9.37
CA LEU A 60 1.14 -8.31 -10.59
C LEU A 60 -0.26 -8.67 -11.11
N ALA A 61 -1.28 -8.67 -10.25
CA ALA A 61 -2.67 -8.91 -10.65
C ALA A 61 -3.16 -7.88 -11.68
N TYR A 62 -2.68 -6.63 -11.61
CA TYR A 62 -3.04 -5.58 -12.57
C TYR A 62 -2.50 -5.82 -14.00
N ARG A 63 -1.61 -6.77 -14.18
CA ARG A 63 -1.09 -7.16 -15.50
C ARG A 63 -1.93 -8.24 -16.18
N ARG A 64 -2.93 -8.78 -15.50
CA ARG A 64 -3.84 -9.78 -16.04
C ARG A 64 -4.99 -9.12 -16.78
N GLU A 65 -4.82 -8.85 -18.07
CA GLU A 65 -5.82 -8.21 -18.94
C GLU A 65 -7.15 -8.98 -19.00
N SER A 66 -7.12 -10.31 -18.78
CA SER A 66 -8.32 -11.14 -18.73
C SER A 66 -9.18 -10.97 -17.47
N TRP A 67 -8.66 -10.30 -16.44
CA TRP A 67 -9.36 -10.11 -15.19
C TRP A 67 -10.06 -8.75 -15.14
N PRO A 68 -11.33 -8.67 -14.71
CA PRO A 68 -11.96 -7.38 -14.48
C PRO A 68 -11.23 -6.61 -13.38
N LEU A 69 -11.19 -5.29 -13.50
CA LEU A 69 -10.46 -4.41 -12.57
C LEU A 69 -10.83 -4.67 -11.11
N GLY A 70 -12.11 -4.92 -10.81
CA GLY A 70 -12.58 -5.23 -9.46
C GLY A 70 -11.91 -6.47 -8.87
N LEU A 71 -11.71 -7.52 -9.67
CA LEU A 71 -11.01 -8.74 -9.22
C LEU A 71 -9.51 -8.48 -9.00
N GLN A 72 -8.89 -7.69 -9.87
CA GLN A 72 -7.48 -7.31 -9.71
C GLN A 72 -7.26 -6.54 -8.40
N VAL A 73 -8.14 -5.58 -8.09
CA VAL A 73 -8.13 -4.81 -6.83
C VAL A 73 -8.38 -5.72 -5.64
N LEU A 74 -9.39 -6.59 -5.73
CA LEU A 74 -9.73 -7.52 -4.64
C LEU A 74 -8.55 -8.43 -4.28
N VAL A 75 -7.88 -9.00 -5.28
CA VAL A 75 -6.70 -9.86 -5.08
C VAL A 75 -5.55 -9.05 -4.49
N HIS A 76 -5.27 -7.87 -5.04
CA HIS A 76 -4.19 -7.01 -4.56
C HIS A 76 -4.39 -6.61 -3.09
N MET A 77 -5.55 -6.03 -2.78
CA MET A 77 -5.88 -5.57 -1.43
C MET A 77 -6.07 -6.74 -0.46
N GLY A 78 -6.72 -7.82 -0.90
CA GLY A 78 -6.96 -9.01 -0.07
C GLY A 78 -5.66 -9.65 0.41
N ILE A 79 -4.70 -9.87 -0.48
CA ILE A 79 -3.38 -10.42 -0.10
C ILE A 79 -2.62 -9.40 0.76
N GLY A 80 -2.63 -8.12 0.39
CA GLY A 80 -1.99 -7.06 1.17
C GLY A 80 -2.48 -7.02 2.61
N PHE A 81 -3.79 -7.00 2.83
CA PHE A 81 -4.37 -7.02 4.17
C PHE A 81 -4.18 -8.35 4.90
N ALA A 82 -4.20 -9.49 4.21
CA ALA A 82 -3.92 -10.79 4.80
C ALA A 82 -2.49 -10.88 5.36
N VAL A 83 -1.53 -10.16 4.80
CA VAL A 83 -0.18 -10.03 5.34
C VAL A 83 -0.11 -8.93 6.41
N TYR A 84 -0.75 -7.80 6.16
CA TYR A 84 -0.69 -6.63 7.04
C TYR A 84 -1.27 -6.90 8.44
N PHE A 85 -2.48 -7.46 8.55
CA PHE A 85 -3.12 -7.61 9.86
C PHE A 85 -2.35 -8.50 10.83
N PRO A 86 -1.86 -9.70 10.45
CA PRO A 86 -1.01 -10.48 11.35
C PRO A 86 0.26 -9.72 11.76
N CYS A 87 0.88 -9.00 10.83
CA CYS A 87 2.05 -8.17 11.13
C CYS A 87 1.70 -7.04 12.10
N ALA A 88 0.58 -6.35 11.89
CA ALA A 88 0.16 -5.21 12.71
C ALA A 88 -0.18 -5.63 14.16
N PHE A 89 -0.84 -6.79 14.33
CA PHE A 89 -1.08 -7.36 15.65
C PHE A 89 0.21 -7.80 16.33
N TYR A 90 1.10 -8.50 15.61
CA TYR A 90 2.37 -8.99 16.15
C TYR A 90 3.33 -7.85 16.49
N ALA A 91 3.39 -6.82 15.66
CA ALA A 91 4.20 -5.64 15.91
C ALA A 91 3.63 -4.74 17.03
N GLY A 92 2.33 -4.87 17.36
CA GLY A 92 1.66 -4.00 18.32
C GLY A 92 1.28 -2.63 17.74
N TRP A 93 1.17 -2.52 16.42
CA TRP A 93 0.69 -1.28 15.77
C TRP A 93 -0.81 -1.07 16.02
N ILE A 94 -1.55 -2.16 16.20
CA ILE A 94 -2.96 -2.10 16.61
C ILE A 94 -3.03 -2.18 18.13
N GLN A 95 -3.61 -1.16 18.76
CA GLN A 95 -3.66 -1.02 20.22
C GLN A 95 -4.76 -1.87 20.85
N THR A 96 -4.53 -3.17 20.98
CA THR A 96 -5.51 -4.12 21.54
C THR A 96 -5.88 -3.83 23.00
N ALA A 97 -4.95 -3.23 23.76
CA ALA A 97 -5.18 -2.88 25.18
C ALA A 97 -6.17 -1.72 25.36
N ALA A 98 -6.42 -0.90 24.35
CA ALA A 98 -7.33 0.23 24.40
C ALA A 98 -8.82 -0.15 24.23
N GLY A 99 -9.11 -1.43 24.06
CA GLY A 99 -10.47 -1.97 23.94
C GLY A 99 -10.91 -2.26 22.51
N VAL A 100 -11.95 -3.07 22.38
CA VAL A 100 -12.45 -3.59 21.09
C VAL A 100 -12.85 -2.47 20.12
N TRP A 101 -13.48 -1.41 20.60
CA TRP A 101 -13.93 -0.30 19.76
C TRP A 101 -12.76 0.49 19.14
N THR A 102 -11.64 0.62 19.86
CA THR A 102 -10.42 1.23 19.34
C THR A 102 -9.85 0.39 18.20
N VAL A 103 -9.74 -0.91 18.41
CA VAL A 103 -9.27 -1.85 17.37
C VAL A 103 -10.15 -1.79 16.11
N VAL A 104 -11.46 -1.80 16.27
CA VAL A 104 -12.41 -1.67 15.15
C VAL A 104 -12.23 -0.34 14.43
N GLY A 105 -12.09 0.75 15.18
CA GLY A 105 -11.86 2.09 14.62
C GLY A 105 -10.55 2.18 13.82
N GLU A 106 -9.46 1.63 14.33
CA GLU A 106 -8.16 1.58 13.64
C GLU A 106 -8.24 0.76 12.35
N ILE A 107 -8.88 -0.41 12.39
CA ILE A 107 -9.08 -1.25 11.21
C ILE A 107 -9.92 -0.51 10.15
N LEU A 108 -11.03 0.11 10.54
CA LEU A 108 -11.88 0.88 9.61
C LEU A 108 -11.13 2.08 9.01
N LEU A 109 -10.33 2.78 9.82
CA LEU A 109 -9.51 3.90 9.35
C LEU A 109 -8.49 3.44 8.30
N MET A 110 -7.85 2.30 8.52
CA MET A 110 -6.88 1.73 7.57
C MET A 110 -7.53 1.31 6.25
N PHE A 111 -8.71 0.69 6.31
CA PHE A 111 -9.48 0.40 5.10
C PHE A 111 -9.86 1.69 4.36
N ALA A 112 -10.37 2.69 5.06
CA ALA A 112 -10.74 3.98 4.47
C ALA A 112 -9.54 4.66 3.81
N ALA A 113 -8.39 4.73 4.50
CA ALA A 113 -7.16 5.30 3.94
C ALA A 113 -6.70 4.55 2.68
N SER A 114 -6.72 3.21 2.70
CA SER A 114 -6.35 2.39 1.54
C SER A 114 -7.29 2.61 0.36
N TRP A 115 -8.59 2.73 0.59
CA TRP A 115 -9.58 3.04 -0.43
C TRP A 115 -9.38 4.44 -1.02
N LEU A 116 -9.07 5.45 -0.21
CA LEU A 116 -8.80 6.81 -0.67
C LEU A 116 -7.54 6.86 -1.56
N ILE A 117 -6.48 6.17 -1.15
CA ILE A 117 -5.26 6.06 -1.94
C ILE A 117 -5.55 5.39 -3.28
N TRP A 118 -6.27 4.25 -3.26
CA TRP A 118 -6.64 3.55 -4.48
C TRP A 118 -7.50 4.42 -5.39
N LEU A 119 -8.50 5.11 -4.86
CA LEU A 119 -9.36 6.03 -5.61
C LEU A 119 -8.54 7.14 -6.26
N GLY A 120 -7.56 7.70 -5.56
CA GLY A 120 -6.64 8.69 -6.09
C GLY A 120 -5.87 8.18 -7.32
N PHE A 121 -5.29 6.99 -7.22
CA PHE A 121 -4.59 6.34 -8.34
C PHE A 121 -5.53 6.00 -9.49
N TYR A 122 -6.74 5.52 -9.21
CA TYR A 122 -7.74 5.23 -10.23
C TYR A 122 -8.12 6.49 -11.02
N LEU A 123 -8.42 7.59 -10.32
CA LEU A 123 -8.78 8.87 -10.95
C LEU A 123 -7.62 9.44 -11.76
N TYR A 124 -6.39 9.34 -11.24
CA TYR A 124 -5.19 9.74 -11.97
C TYR A 124 -5.03 8.95 -13.27
N SER A 125 -5.06 7.63 -13.19
CA SER A 125 -4.90 6.74 -14.35
C SER A 125 -6.01 6.93 -15.38
N LYS A 126 -7.26 7.15 -14.94
CA LYS A 126 -8.40 7.47 -15.83
C LYS A 126 -8.15 8.76 -16.61
N ARG A 127 -7.72 9.81 -15.93
CA ARG A 127 -7.39 11.10 -16.57
C ARG A 127 -6.25 10.97 -17.58
N GLU A 128 -5.24 10.18 -17.29
CA GLU A 128 -4.14 9.93 -18.22
C GLU A 128 -4.61 9.18 -19.47
N ALA A 129 -5.41 8.13 -19.30
CA ALA A 129 -6.00 7.38 -20.41
C ALA A 129 -6.88 8.28 -21.31
N GLU A 130 -7.69 9.14 -20.73
CA GLU A 130 -8.51 10.12 -21.48
C GLU A 130 -7.65 11.10 -22.28
N LYS A 131 -6.54 11.60 -21.71
CA LYS A 131 -5.59 12.49 -22.42
C LYS A 131 -4.93 11.79 -23.60
N ILE A 132 -4.53 10.53 -23.43
CA ILE A 132 -3.91 9.73 -24.51
C ILE A 132 -4.92 9.48 -25.62
N ASN A 133 -6.14 9.07 -25.29
CA ASN A 133 -7.19 8.82 -26.26
C ASN A 133 -7.54 10.08 -27.07
N ARG A 134 -7.63 11.25 -26.40
CA ARG A 134 -7.87 12.53 -27.10
C ARG A 134 -6.73 12.87 -28.07
N LYS A 135 -5.47 12.65 -27.69
CA LYS A 135 -4.32 12.86 -28.58
C LYS A 135 -4.35 11.93 -29.81
N LEU A 136 -4.75 10.68 -29.63
CA LEU A 136 -4.88 9.71 -30.72
C LEU A 136 -6.00 10.11 -31.68
N GLN A 137 -7.17 10.53 -31.18
CA GLN A 137 -8.27 10.99 -31.99
C GLN A 137 -7.91 12.23 -32.82
N ASN A 138 -7.21 13.21 -32.24
CA ASN A 138 -6.76 14.39 -32.96
C ASN A 138 -5.79 14.02 -34.10
N ARG A 139 -4.82 13.14 -33.85
CA ARG A 139 -3.92 12.66 -34.92
C ARG A 139 -4.61 11.90 -36.02
N GLN A 140 -5.62 11.11 -35.71
CA GLN A 140 -6.43 10.41 -36.73
C GLN A 140 -7.28 11.37 -37.55
N GLY A 141 -7.77 12.47 -36.94
CA GLY A 141 -8.49 13.54 -37.65
C GLY A 141 -7.61 14.31 -38.64
N GLU A 142 -6.33 14.55 -38.27
CA GLU A 142 -5.36 15.24 -39.15
C GLU A 142 -4.87 14.35 -40.32
N MET A 143 -4.96 13.03 -40.21
CA MET A 143 -4.54 12.08 -41.26
C MET A 143 -5.69 11.65 -42.21
N ARG A 144 -6.92 12.16 -42.02
CA ARG A 144 -8.01 11.96 -42.97
C ARG A 144 -8.01 13.11 -43.98
N PRO A 145 -7.76 12.79 -45.28
CA PRO A 145 -7.83 13.80 -46.36
C PRO A 145 -9.23 14.37 -46.56
#